data_53f1d46dc1ee2cc0769209c261aef9dd
#
_entry.id   53f1d46dc1ee2cc0769209c261aef9dd
#
_cell.length_a   1.000
_cell.length_b   1.000
_cell.length_c   1.000
_cell.angle_alpha   90.00
_cell.angle_beta   90.00
_cell.angle_gamma   90.00
#
_symmetry.space_group_name_H-M   'P 1'
#
loop_
_entity.id
_entity.type
_entity.pdbx_description
1 polymer ?
#
loop_
_entity_poly.entity_id
_entity_poly.type
_entity_poly.pdbx_seq_one_letter_code
_entity_poly.pdbx_strand_id
1 'polypeptide(L)'
;YKRQVQEMTAAVLLHPIASQLLASGKPELSWRVSPVNSLALQCRTDWFNKAGCELSSGRPYVADLKTVESLDADAFRNFERACFNFGYHRQAGFYLPLITEILGSPVFDFFFVAVEKCEPYGTAVYRLSDAATARGHDETITDLLRLQACIKDQQWPNLPNDLREIGLPKWYGGTE
;
A
#
# COMPACT_ATOMS: atom_id res chain seq x y z
N TYR A 1 24.99 0.87 -3.55
CA TYR A 1 23.70 1.23 -3.00
C TYR A 1 23.33 2.69 -3.28
N LYS A 2 24.17 3.68 -2.88
CA LYS A 2 23.87 5.12 -3.10
C LYS A 2 23.69 5.47 -4.58
N ARG A 3 24.55 4.95 -5.47
CA ARG A 3 24.40 5.11 -6.92
C ARG A 3 23.11 4.52 -7.44
N GLN A 4 22.77 3.30 -7.05
CA GLN A 4 21.53 2.63 -7.43
C GLN A 4 20.28 3.48 -7.06
N VAL A 5 20.23 4.00 -5.83
CA VAL A 5 19.10 4.86 -5.40
C VAL A 5 19.02 6.14 -6.25
N GLN A 6 20.15 6.73 -6.61
CA GLN A 6 20.18 7.91 -7.48
C GLN A 6 19.65 7.60 -8.89
N GLU A 7 20.03 6.47 -9.45
CA GLU A 7 19.60 6.04 -10.78
C GLU A 7 18.10 5.67 -10.80
N MET A 8 17.61 4.96 -9.78
CA MET A 8 16.18 4.71 -9.60
C MET A 8 15.39 6.02 -9.46
N THR A 9 15.90 6.98 -8.68
CA THR A 9 15.27 8.30 -8.53
C THR A 9 15.20 9.04 -9.87
N ALA A 10 16.29 9.02 -10.64
CA ALA A 10 16.32 9.62 -11.97
C ALA A 10 15.29 8.96 -12.90
N ALA A 11 15.19 7.63 -12.90
CA ALA A 11 14.23 6.89 -13.70
C ALA A 11 12.78 7.28 -13.35
N VAL A 12 12.45 7.37 -12.06
CA VAL A 12 11.13 7.82 -11.60
C VAL A 12 10.84 9.24 -12.05
N LEU A 13 11.78 10.17 -11.92
CA LEU A 13 11.59 11.56 -12.31
C LEU A 13 11.55 11.77 -13.84
N LEU A 14 12.14 10.89 -14.63
CA LEU A 14 12.05 10.88 -16.08
C LEU A 14 10.73 10.29 -16.59
N HIS A 15 10.03 9.50 -15.78
CA HIS A 15 8.76 8.91 -16.19
C HIS A 15 7.65 9.99 -16.18
N PRO A 16 6.96 10.26 -17.31
CA PRO A 16 6.09 11.43 -17.45
C PRO A 16 4.95 11.47 -16.43
N ILE A 17 4.32 10.33 -16.17
CA ILE A 17 3.21 10.24 -15.20
C ILE A 17 3.73 10.34 -13.76
N ALA A 18 4.84 9.68 -13.43
CA ALA A 18 5.42 9.75 -12.09
C ALA A 18 5.89 11.17 -11.76
N SER A 19 6.58 11.84 -12.70
CA SER A 19 7.02 13.22 -12.50
C SER A 19 5.84 14.18 -12.30
N GLN A 20 4.73 14.00 -13.02
CA GLN A 20 3.51 14.79 -12.83
C GLN A 20 2.90 14.58 -11.43
N LEU A 21 2.83 13.34 -10.95
CA LEU A 21 2.34 13.03 -9.58
C LEU A 21 3.24 13.63 -8.49
N LEU A 22 4.55 13.66 -8.74
CA LEU A 22 5.53 14.14 -7.77
C LEU A 22 5.93 15.62 -7.95
N ALA A 23 5.32 16.33 -8.91
CA ALA A 23 5.66 17.73 -9.20
C ALA A 23 5.27 18.70 -8.06
N SER A 24 4.20 18.41 -7.36
CA SER A 24 3.72 19.22 -6.23
C SER A 24 3.16 18.31 -5.13
N GLY A 25 3.44 18.67 -3.90
CA GLY A 25 3.01 17.87 -2.75
C GLY A 25 4.04 17.90 -1.63
N LYS A 26 3.90 17.02 -0.67
CA LYS A 26 4.79 16.91 0.49
C LYS A 26 5.21 15.45 0.69
N PRO A 27 6.52 15.18 0.80
CA PRO A 27 7.01 13.85 1.12
C PRO A 27 6.88 13.55 2.62
N GLU A 28 6.82 12.26 2.95
CA GLU A 28 7.02 11.73 4.30
C GLU A 28 6.10 12.36 5.38
N LEU A 29 4.83 12.61 5.04
CA LEU A 29 3.87 13.16 5.99
C LEU A 29 3.35 12.09 6.95
N SER A 30 3.49 12.37 8.24
CA SER A 30 2.90 11.56 9.30
C SER A 30 1.53 12.08 9.69
N TRP A 31 0.56 11.17 9.76
CA TRP A 31 -0.82 11.43 10.08
C TRP A 31 -1.18 10.69 11.36
N ARG A 32 -1.81 11.36 12.31
CA ARG A 32 -2.22 10.74 13.58
C ARG A 32 -3.61 11.21 13.96
N VAL A 33 -4.45 10.27 14.30
CA VAL A 33 -5.77 10.51 14.92
C VAL A 33 -5.68 10.15 16.39
N SER A 34 -6.19 11.05 17.25
CA SER A 34 -6.35 10.78 18.68
C SER A 34 -7.29 9.59 18.89
N PRO A 35 -7.20 8.88 20.05
CA PRO A 35 -7.90 7.64 20.19
C PRO A 35 -9.39 7.73 19.90
N VAL A 36 -9.80 7.07 18.82
CA VAL A 36 -11.20 6.71 18.61
C VAL A 36 -11.36 5.31 19.21
N ASN A 37 -12.28 5.15 20.15
CA ASN A 37 -12.52 3.87 20.81
C ASN A 37 -11.24 3.21 21.39
N SER A 38 -10.38 3.99 22.03
CA SER A 38 -9.12 3.55 22.66
C SER A 38 -7.97 3.16 21.73
N LEU A 39 -8.11 3.27 20.41
CA LEU A 39 -7.03 3.05 19.45
C LEU A 39 -6.49 4.38 18.93
N ALA A 40 -5.20 4.64 19.14
CA ALA A 40 -4.50 5.70 18.41
C ALA A 40 -4.05 5.16 17.06
N LEU A 41 -4.56 5.76 15.99
CA LEU A 41 -4.21 5.35 14.61
C LEU A 41 -3.20 6.34 14.03
N GLN A 42 -2.24 5.81 13.30
CA GLN A 42 -1.26 6.63 12.58
C GLN A 42 -0.82 5.97 11.28
N CYS A 43 -0.51 6.79 10.29
CA CYS A 43 0.17 6.35 9.08
C CYS A 43 1.19 7.39 8.62
N ARG A 44 2.05 7.02 7.67
CA ARG A 44 2.97 7.94 7.01
C ARG A 44 2.89 7.68 5.50
N THR A 45 2.62 8.75 4.77
CA THR A 45 2.56 8.72 3.32
C THR A 45 3.94 9.05 2.75
N ASP A 46 4.39 8.33 1.73
CA ASP A 46 5.62 8.66 1.00
C ASP A 46 5.45 10.01 0.29
N TRP A 47 4.27 10.22 -0.31
CA TRP A 47 3.91 11.47 -0.95
C TRP A 47 2.42 11.79 -0.77
N PHE A 48 2.12 13.05 -0.42
CA PHE A 48 0.74 13.54 -0.34
C PHE A 48 0.59 14.86 -1.10
N ASN A 49 -0.39 14.93 -1.97
CA ASN A 49 -0.76 16.15 -2.68
C ASN A 49 -2.18 16.58 -2.31
N LYS A 50 -2.30 17.72 -1.63
CA LYS A 50 -3.60 18.28 -1.22
C LYS A 50 -4.34 18.96 -2.37
N ALA A 51 -3.61 19.59 -3.28
CA ALA A 51 -4.20 20.34 -4.39
C ALA A 51 -4.73 19.44 -5.51
N GLY A 52 -4.24 18.20 -5.56
CA GLY A 52 -4.51 17.30 -6.67
C GLY A 52 -3.73 17.68 -7.94
N CYS A 53 -3.95 16.92 -8.98
CA CYS A 53 -3.43 17.15 -10.33
C CYS A 53 -4.46 16.67 -11.37
N GLU A 54 -4.16 16.80 -12.65
CA GLU A 54 -5.04 16.33 -13.73
C GLU A 54 -5.37 14.82 -13.59
N LEU A 55 -4.40 13.99 -13.23
CA LEU A 55 -4.58 12.54 -13.05
C LEU A 55 -5.54 12.17 -11.91
N SER A 56 -5.69 13.02 -10.91
CA SER A 56 -6.65 12.88 -9.81
C SER A 56 -7.89 13.77 -10.00
N SER A 57 -8.08 14.37 -11.19
CA SER A 57 -9.16 15.32 -11.45
C SER A 57 -9.22 16.47 -10.44
N GLY A 58 -8.04 16.96 -10.03
CA GLY A 58 -7.92 18.04 -9.05
C GLY A 58 -8.23 17.65 -7.61
N ARG A 59 -8.35 16.35 -7.31
CA ARG A 59 -8.64 15.87 -5.95
C ARG A 59 -7.36 15.54 -5.19
N PRO A 60 -7.36 15.67 -3.85
CA PRO A 60 -6.24 15.22 -3.03
C PRO A 60 -5.95 13.74 -3.25
N TYR A 61 -4.67 13.37 -3.25
CA TYR A 61 -4.23 11.98 -3.42
C TYR A 61 -2.99 11.64 -2.60
N VAL A 62 -2.79 10.35 -2.44
CA VAL A 62 -1.56 9.73 -1.93
C VAL A 62 -0.83 9.08 -3.09
N ALA A 63 0.49 9.23 -3.17
CA ALA A 63 1.33 8.38 -3.99
C ALA A 63 2.36 7.67 -3.09
N ASP A 64 2.56 6.40 -3.37
CA ASP A 64 3.40 5.50 -2.58
C ASP A 64 4.42 4.83 -3.51
N LEU A 65 5.69 4.86 -3.10
CA LEU A 65 6.78 4.34 -3.90
C LEU A 65 7.04 2.87 -3.57
N LYS A 66 7.06 2.04 -4.60
CA LYS A 66 7.34 0.61 -4.47
C LYS A 66 8.54 0.21 -5.29
N THR A 67 9.46 -0.52 -4.70
CA THR A 67 10.52 -1.18 -5.46
C THR A 67 10.07 -2.59 -5.82
N VAL A 68 10.29 -2.97 -7.08
CA VAL A 68 9.91 -4.26 -7.63
C VAL A 68 11.10 -4.97 -8.26
N GLU A 69 11.00 -6.29 -8.41
CA GLU A 69 12.07 -7.07 -9.04
C GLU A 69 12.07 -6.91 -10.57
N SER A 70 10.89 -6.90 -11.18
CA SER A 70 10.72 -6.75 -12.63
C SER A 70 9.38 -6.13 -12.98
N LEU A 71 9.40 -5.31 -14.03
CA LEU A 71 8.24 -4.75 -14.75
C LEU A 71 8.26 -5.26 -16.20
N ASP A 72 8.29 -6.58 -16.38
CA ASP A 72 8.27 -7.26 -17.67
C ASP A 72 6.89 -7.20 -18.37
N ALA A 73 6.73 -7.99 -19.45
CA ALA A 73 5.52 -8.01 -20.26
C ALA A 73 4.23 -8.31 -19.44
N ASP A 74 4.33 -8.98 -18.31
CA ASP A 74 3.23 -9.25 -17.39
C ASP A 74 3.21 -8.31 -16.16
N ALA A 75 3.94 -7.19 -16.24
CA ALA A 75 4.12 -6.22 -15.15
C ALA A 75 2.83 -5.84 -14.44
N PHE A 76 1.76 -5.60 -15.20
CA PHE A 76 0.45 -5.26 -14.65
C PHE A 76 -0.08 -6.40 -13.75
N ARG A 77 -0.12 -7.62 -14.25
CA ARG A 77 -0.60 -8.78 -13.48
C ARG A 77 0.29 -9.11 -12.29
N ASN A 78 1.60 -8.94 -12.46
CA ASN A 78 2.56 -9.15 -11.37
C ASN A 78 2.37 -8.10 -10.28
N PHE A 79 2.08 -6.85 -10.64
CA PHE A 79 1.79 -5.81 -9.66
C PHE A 79 0.42 -6.00 -8.98
N GLU A 80 -0.63 -6.45 -9.69
CA GLU A 80 -1.90 -6.85 -9.08
C GLU A 80 -1.71 -7.97 -8.03
N ARG A 81 -0.91 -8.99 -8.35
CA ARG A 81 -0.57 -10.06 -7.39
C ARG A 81 0.21 -9.51 -6.21
N ALA A 82 1.15 -8.58 -6.43
CA ALA A 82 1.88 -7.92 -5.37
C ALA A 82 0.94 -7.10 -4.47
N CYS A 83 -0.02 -6.37 -5.04
CA CYS A 83 -1.05 -5.65 -4.29
C CYS A 83 -1.82 -6.58 -3.35
N PHE A 84 -2.20 -7.77 -3.82
CA PHE A 84 -2.86 -8.77 -2.99
C PHE A 84 -1.90 -9.35 -1.94
N ASN A 85 -0.74 -9.87 -2.36
CA ASN A 85 0.19 -10.60 -1.51
C ASN A 85 0.78 -9.73 -0.38
N PHE A 86 1.04 -8.45 -0.66
CA PHE A 86 1.61 -7.51 0.30
C PHE A 86 0.57 -6.59 0.94
N GLY A 87 -0.70 -6.76 0.61
CA GLY A 87 -1.79 -5.99 1.20
C GLY A 87 -1.77 -4.50 0.86
N TYR A 88 -1.31 -4.10 -0.34
CA TYR A 88 -1.25 -2.70 -0.73
C TYR A 88 -2.64 -2.05 -0.80
N HIS A 89 -3.67 -2.82 -1.18
CA HIS A 89 -5.07 -2.39 -1.10
C HIS A 89 -5.50 -2.08 0.34
N ARG A 90 -4.99 -2.83 1.33
CA ARG A 90 -5.24 -2.60 2.76
C ARG A 90 -4.51 -1.36 3.26
N GLN A 91 -3.29 -1.11 2.76
CA GLN A 91 -2.58 0.14 3.03
C GLN A 91 -3.41 1.34 2.60
N ALA A 92 -3.92 1.34 1.36
CA ALA A 92 -4.79 2.40 0.86
C ALA A 92 -6.10 2.51 1.66
N GLY A 93 -6.75 1.37 1.93
CA GLY A 93 -7.99 1.29 2.71
C GLY A 93 -7.85 1.77 4.16
N PHE A 94 -6.64 1.74 4.71
CA PHE A 94 -6.32 2.30 6.03
C PHE A 94 -5.94 3.79 5.95
N TYR A 95 -5.10 4.19 4.98
CA TYR A 95 -4.56 5.54 4.90
C TYR A 95 -5.60 6.56 4.49
N LEU A 96 -6.37 6.29 3.43
CA LEU A 96 -7.30 7.26 2.87
C LEU A 96 -8.39 7.71 3.85
N PRO A 97 -9.09 6.82 4.59
CA PRO A 97 -10.07 7.23 5.59
C PRO A 97 -9.46 8.02 6.74
N LEU A 98 -8.26 7.61 7.21
CA LEU A 98 -7.57 8.29 8.29
C LEU A 98 -7.16 9.71 7.89
N ILE A 99 -6.64 9.90 6.69
CA ILE A 99 -6.26 11.22 6.16
C ILE A 99 -7.51 12.07 5.94
N THR A 100 -8.59 11.47 5.40
CA THR A 100 -9.89 12.14 5.21
C THR A 100 -10.44 12.69 6.51
N GLU A 101 -10.39 11.92 7.60
CA GLU A 101 -10.82 12.35 8.93
C GLU A 101 -10.02 13.56 9.43
N ILE A 102 -8.70 13.52 9.27
CA ILE A 102 -7.81 14.62 9.71
C ILE A 102 -8.02 15.90 8.89
N LEU A 103 -8.24 15.76 7.57
CA LEU A 103 -8.39 16.90 6.68
C LEU A 103 -9.80 17.49 6.70
N GLY A 104 -10.81 16.73 7.16
CA GLY A 104 -12.22 17.09 7.02
C GLY A 104 -12.70 17.17 5.58
N SER A 105 -11.95 16.56 4.65
CA SER A 105 -12.27 16.51 3.22
C SER A 105 -11.82 15.20 2.61
N PRO A 106 -12.60 14.62 1.68
CA PRO A 106 -12.32 13.29 1.13
C PRO A 106 -11.02 13.22 0.35
N VAL A 107 -10.28 12.13 0.55
CA VAL A 107 -9.12 11.72 -0.25
C VAL A 107 -9.44 10.35 -0.86
N PHE A 108 -9.50 10.26 -2.17
CA PHE A 108 -9.98 9.07 -2.85
C PHE A 108 -8.91 8.33 -3.64
N ASP A 109 -7.91 9.04 -4.15
CA ASP A 109 -6.96 8.46 -5.09
C ASP A 109 -5.69 7.98 -4.38
N PHE A 110 -5.33 6.73 -4.65
CA PHE A 110 -4.08 6.13 -4.20
C PHE A 110 -3.31 5.62 -5.41
N PHE A 111 -2.13 6.19 -5.63
CA PHE A 111 -1.24 5.83 -6.72
C PHE A 111 -0.04 5.05 -6.19
N PHE A 112 0.44 4.10 -6.99
CA PHE A 112 1.71 3.44 -6.77
C PHE A 112 2.67 3.85 -7.87
N VAL A 113 3.87 4.27 -7.48
CA VAL A 113 4.98 4.48 -8.39
C VAL A 113 5.94 3.32 -8.17
N ALA A 114 5.92 2.35 -9.07
CA ALA A 114 6.77 1.17 -9.01
C ALA A 114 8.04 1.39 -9.84
N VAL A 115 9.20 1.05 -9.27
CA VAL A 115 10.49 1.13 -9.95
C VAL A 115 11.28 -0.16 -9.74
N GLU A 116 11.88 -0.66 -10.82
CA GLU A 116 12.75 -1.84 -10.76
C GLU A 116 14.01 -1.58 -9.96
N LYS A 117 14.49 -2.62 -9.25
CA LYS A 117 15.74 -2.57 -8.49
C LYS A 117 16.98 -2.69 -9.37
N CYS A 118 16.83 -3.21 -10.59
CA CYS A 118 17.92 -3.47 -11.53
C CYS A 118 17.82 -2.56 -12.74
N GLU A 119 18.97 -2.30 -13.38
CA GLU A 119 19.02 -1.59 -14.66
C GLU A 119 18.13 -2.29 -15.72
N PRO A 120 17.38 -1.53 -16.53
CA PRO A 120 17.41 -0.07 -16.71
C PRO A 120 16.51 0.72 -15.75
N TYR A 121 16.11 0.17 -14.61
CA TYR A 121 15.24 0.79 -13.61
C TYR A 121 13.88 1.18 -14.17
N GLY A 122 13.25 0.25 -14.87
CA GLY A 122 11.92 0.43 -15.43
C GLY A 122 10.96 1.00 -14.39
N THR A 123 10.13 1.96 -14.81
CA THR A 123 9.18 2.63 -13.92
C THR A 123 7.78 2.51 -14.47
N ALA A 124 6.82 2.20 -13.62
CA ALA A 124 5.40 2.15 -13.96
C ALA A 124 4.57 2.84 -12.88
N VAL A 125 3.43 3.40 -13.27
CA VAL A 125 2.49 4.05 -12.36
C VAL A 125 1.15 3.36 -12.44
N TYR A 126 0.58 3.05 -11.28
CA TYR A 126 -0.71 2.41 -11.14
C TYR A 126 -1.61 3.25 -10.24
N ARG A 127 -2.88 3.37 -10.57
CA ARG A 127 -3.92 3.86 -9.68
C ARG A 127 -4.69 2.67 -9.13
N LEU A 128 -4.84 2.61 -7.83
CA LEU A 128 -5.68 1.58 -7.21
C LEU A 128 -7.14 1.83 -7.55
N SER A 129 -7.87 0.79 -7.95
CA SER A 129 -9.29 0.92 -8.25
C SER A 129 -10.10 1.19 -6.99
N ASP A 130 -11.25 1.87 -7.16
CA ASP A 130 -12.15 2.18 -6.06
C ASP A 130 -12.66 0.91 -5.39
N ALA A 131 -12.92 -0.16 -6.16
CA ALA A 131 -13.31 -1.46 -5.64
C ALA A 131 -12.22 -2.12 -4.78
N ALA A 132 -10.94 -2.04 -5.20
CA ALA A 132 -9.83 -2.55 -4.42
C ALA A 132 -9.60 -1.73 -3.14
N THR A 133 -9.77 -0.41 -3.21
CA THR A 133 -9.69 0.48 -2.05
C THR A 133 -10.80 0.16 -1.03
N ALA A 134 -12.04 0.01 -1.50
CA ALA A 134 -13.17 -0.37 -0.66
C ALA A 134 -12.95 -1.73 0.02
N ARG A 135 -12.47 -2.72 -0.74
CA ARG A 135 -12.13 -4.04 -0.18
C ARG A 135 -11.06 -3.93 0.90
N GLY A 136 -10.00 -3.17 0.66
CA GLY A 136 -8.94 -2.92 1.65
C GLY A 136 -9.45 -2.23 2.90
N HIS A 137 -10.41 -1.30 2.75
CA HIS A 137 -11.06 -0.65 3.89
C HIS A 137 -11.84 -1.65 4.75
N ASP A 138 -12.71 -2.48 4.14
CA ASP A 138 -13.50 -3.48 4.86
C ASP A 138 -12.62 -4.47 5.64
N GLU A 139 -11.54 -4.92 5.03
CA GLU A 139 -10.55 -5.79 5.68
C GLU A 139 -9.86 -5.09 6.85
N THR A 140 -9.50 -3.82 6.68
CA THR A 140 -8.88 -3.01 7.74
C THR A 140 -9.83 -2.80 8.92
N ILE A 141 -11.11 -2.49 8.67
CA ILE A 141 -12.11 -2.35 9.75
C ILE A 141 -12.26 -3.67 10.50
N THR A 142 -12.31 -4.80 9.79
CA THR A 142 -12.36 -6.14 10.41
C THR A 142 -11.19 -6.38 11.36
N ASP A 143 -9.97 -6.03 10.93
CA ASP A 143 -8.77 -6.22 11.77
C ASP A 143 -8.73 -5.26 12.96
N LEU A 144 -9.19 -4.01 12.79
CA LEU A 144 -9.28 -3.04 13.88
C LEU A 144 -10.28 -3.50 14.95
N LEU A 145 -11.43 -4.05 14.55
CA LEU A 145 -12.41 -4.61 15.49
C LEU A 145 -11.84 -5.82 16.25
N ARG A 146 -11.11 -6.70 15.56
CA ARG A 146 -10.41 -7.82 16.22
C ARG A 146 -9.36 -7.33 17.21
N LEU A 147 -8.58 -6.32 16.83
CA LEU A 147 -7.57 -5.71 17.70
C LEU A 147 -8.24 -5.11 18.95
N GLN A 148 -9.35 -4.39 18.79
CA GLN A 148 -10.11 -3.84 19.92
C GLN A 148 -10.62 -4.94 20.86
N ALA A 149 -11.15 -6.03 20.31
CA ALA A 149 -11.59 -7.17 21.12
C ALA A 149 -10.43 -7.80 21.89
N CYS A 150 -9.29 -8.03 21.25
CA CYS A 150 -8.09 -8.57 21.91
C CYS A 150 -7.61 -7.67 23.07
N ILE A 151 -7.63 -6.36 22.87
CA ILE A 151 -7.24 -5.40 23.92
C ILE A 151 -8.24 -5.42 25.06
N LYS A 152 -9.54 -5.40 24.75
CA LYS A 152 -10.60 -5.40 25.76
C LYS A 152 -10.58 -6.67 26.61
N ASP A 153 -10.46 -7.82 25.96
CA ASP A 153 -10.58 -9.12 26.61
C ASP A 153 -9.24 -9.62 27.14
N GLN A 154 -8.12 -8.90 26.85
CA GLN A 154 -6.74 -9.29 27.18
C GLN A 154 -6.39 -10.69 26.66
N GLN A 155 -7.02 -11.07 25.54
CA GLN A 155 -6.80 -12.35 24.90
C GLN A 155 -6.26 -12.15 23.49
N TRP A 156 -5.11 -12.77 23.23
CA TRP A 156 -4.44 -12.68 21.94
C TRP A 156 -4.42 -14.03 21.24
N PRO A 157 -4.79 -14.09 19.95
CA PRO A 157 -4.64 -15.33 19.17
C PRO A 157 -3.19 -15.82 19.23
N ASN A 158 -3.03 -17.09 19.46
CA ASN A 158 -1.72 -17.75 19.48
C ASN A 158 -1.72 -18.92 18.52
N LEU A 159 -0.51 -19.40 18.20
CA LEU A 159 -0.35 -20.65 17.49
C LEU A 159 -0.88 -21.80 18.37
N PRO A 160 -1.48 -22.84 17.74
CA PRO A 160 -1.90 -24.02 18.48
C PRO A 160 -0.72 -24.65 19.26
N ASN A 161 -0.98 -25.05 20.51
CA ASN A 161 0.01 -25.70 21.35
C ASN A 161 0.02 -27.24 21.16
N ASP A 162 -0.60 -27.73 20.11
CA ASP A 162 -0.72 -29.15 19.75
C ASP A 162 0.39 -29.57 18.78
N LEU A 163 0.83 -30.82 18.91
CA LEU A 163 1.69 -31.44 17.92
C LEU A 163 0.88 -31.75 16.66
N ARG A 164 1.33 -31.26 15.51
CA ARG A 164 0.71 -31.54 14.21
C ARG A 164 1.69 -32.26 13.31
N GLU A 165 1.22 -33.34 12.70
CA GLU A 165 1.95 -34.02 11.63
C GLU A 165 1.87 -33.16 10.35
N ILE A 166 3.00 -33.00 9.68
CA ILE A 166 3.08 -32.32 8.38
C ILE A 166 3.51 -33.33 7.32
N GLY A 167 2.78 -33.35 6.22
CA GLY A 167 3.16 -34.07 4.99
C GLY A 167 3.81 -33.12 3.97
N LEU A 168 4.23 -33.71 2.87
CA LEU A 168 4.70 -32.94 1.72
C LEU A 168 3.51 -32.35 0.95
N PRO A 169 3.68 -31.18 0.28
CA PRO A 169 2.62 -30.61 -0.53
C PRO A 169 2.16 -31.58 -1.63
N LYS A 170 0.86 -31.61 -1.94
CA LYS A 170 0.27 -32.50 -2.93
C LYS A 170 0.91 -32.48 -4.32
N TRP A 171 1.51 -31.34 -4.70
CA TRP A 171 2.23 -31.17 -5.97
C TRP A 171 3.64 -31.78 -5.98
N TYR A 172 4.16 -32.23 -4.83
CA TYR A 172 5.49 -32.82 -4.71
C TYR A 172 5.45 -34.34 -4.90
N GLY A 173 4.96 -34.80 -6.05
CA GLY A 173 5.10 -36.23 -6.45
C GLY A 173 4.35 -37.26 -5.63
N GLY A 174 3.32 -36.90 -4.91
CA GLY A 174 2.43 -37.83 -4.23
C GLY A 174 1.39 -38.35 -5.21
N THR A 175 1.67 -39.55 -5.76
CA THR A 175 0.60 -40.42 -6.29
C THR A 175 -0.13 -41.02 -5.11
N GLU A 176 -1.37 -40.64 -4.88
CA GLU A 176 -2.45 -41.49 -4.42
C GLU A 176 -3.40 -41.76 -5.57
#